data_cd089448a6812a4baeeb067d9b16e20a
#
_entry.id   cd089448a6812a4baeeb067d9b16e20a
#
_cell.length_a   1.000
_cell.length_b   1.000
_cell.length_c   1.000
_cell.angle_alpha   90.00
_cell.angle_beta   90.00
_cell.angle_gamma   90.00
#
_symmetry.space_group_name_H-M   'P 1'
#
loop_
_entity.id
_entity.type
_entity.pdbx_description
1 polymer ?
#
loop_
_entity_poly.entity_id
_entity_poly.type
_entity_poly.pdbx_seq_one_letter_code
_entity_poly.pdbx_strand_id
1 'polypeptide(L)'
;RFRPLLDGFYRTLPFGTGGRRGQVGLGPNRFNPWTLTTSISGHAHWLRATQGEGPLSVVIGYDVRQFENLRGDLERDVVSPVHGLSSRQFAEVAAEVYAAHDIAVHLPPADALMSTPELSFAVRDLEADGGLMVSASHNHPDDNGIKFYHDRGGQFVPPFDHELAQCIARVDRVERMSLD
;
A
#
# COMPACT_ATOMS: atom_id res chain seq x y z
N ARG A 1 -21.49 -17.45 10.03
CA ARG A 1 -20.63 -16.65 10.93
C ARG A 1 -19.13 -16.86 10.68
N PHE A 2 -18.64 -18.08 10.39
CA PHE A 2 -17.22 -18.36 10.18
C PHE A 2 -16.70 -18.10 8.76
N ARG A 3 -17.58 -17.93 7.77
CA ARG A 3 -17.21 -17.85 6.36
C ARG A 3 -16.29 -16.68 6.02
N PRO A 4 -16.55 -15.43 6.47
CA PRO A 4 -15.64 -14.30 6.21
C PRO A 4 -14.26 -14.48 6.86
N LEU A 5 -14.22 -15.07 8.06
CA LEU A 5 -12.98 -15.36 8.77
C LEU A 5 -12.16 -16.42 8.02
N LEU A 6 -12.77 -17.55 7.64
CA LEU A 6 -12.11 -18.61 6.87
C LEU A 6 -11.58 -18.08 5.54
N ASP A 7 -12.35 -17.25 4.84
CA ASP A 7 -11.94 -16.62 3.60
C ASP A 7 -10.75 -15.65 3.81
N GLY A 8 -10.72 -14.95 4.94
CA GLY A 8 -9.59 -14.08 5.32
C GLY A 8 -8.26 -14.82 5.44
N PHE A 9 -8.27 -16.10 5.80
CA PHE A 9 -7.08 -16.92 6.04
C PHE A 9 -6.83 -18.01 4.99
N TYR A 10 -7.70 -18.14 4.01
CA TYR A 10 -7.64 -19.17 2.98
C TYR A 10 -6.40 -19.07 2.09
N ARG A 11 -5.94 -17.87 1.78
CA ARG A 11 -4.77 -17.59 0.93
C ARG A 11 -4.18 -16.22 1.25
N THR A 12 -3.07 -15.87 0.62
CA THR A 12 -2.56 -14.49 0.64
C THR A 12 -3.25 -13.67 -0.45
N LEU A 13 -3.61 -12.42 -0.15
CA LEU A 13 -4.15 -11.47 -1.11
C LEU A 13 -3.17 -11.33 -2.29
N PRO A 14 -3.58 -11.69 -3.52
CA PRO A 14 -2.66 -11.72 -4.65
C PRO A 14 -2.15 -10.32 -5.00
N PHE A 15 -0.93 -10.26 -5.49
CA PHE A 15 -0.40 -9.10 -6.17
C PHE A 15 -0.85 -9.18 -7.63
N GLY A 16 -1.62 -8.20 -8.08
CA GLY A 16 -2.10 -8.08 -9.46
C GLY A 16 -1.25 -7.09 -10.26
N THR A 17 -1.73 -6.66 -11.42
CA THR A 17 -1.04 -5.69 -12.27
C THR A 17 -0.72 -4.41 -11.53
N GLY A 18 0.56 -4.25 -11.18
CA GLY A 18 1.11 -3.07 -10.52
C GLY A 18 0.62 -2.79 -9.10
N GLY A 19 -0.05 -3.74 -8.42
CA GLY A 19 -0.51 -3.48 -7.07
C GLY A 19 -1.32 -4.60 -6.42
N ARG A 20 -1.83 -4.30 -5.22
CA ARG A 20 -2.75 -5.14 -4.45
C ARG A 20 -4.05 -4.40 -4.18
N ARG A 21 -5.18 -5.10 -4.28
CA ARG A 21 -6.48 -4.55 -3.97
C ARG A 21 -7.41 -5.64 -3.43
N GLY A 22 -8.16 -5.31 -2.39
CA GLY A 22 -9.13 -6.23 -1.81
C GLY A 22 -9.90 -5.61 -0.66
N GLN A 23 -10.78 -6.39 -0.10
CA GLN A 23 -11.55 -6.02 1.07
C GLN A 23 -10.63 -5.77 2.27
N VAL A 24 -10.87 -4.67 3.00
CA VAL A 24 -10.21 -4.41 4.28
C VAL A 24 -10.70 -5.42 5.33
N GLY A 25 -9.78 -6.00 6.08
CA GLY A 25 -10.15 -7.01 7.06
C GLY A 25 -8.96 -7.74 7.68
N LEU A 26 -9.26 -8.74 8.48
CA LEU A 26 -8.27 -9.57 9.17
C LEU A 26 -7.85 -10.76 8.29
N GLY A 27 -6.55 -11.09 8.35
CA GLY A 27 -5.97 -12.22 7.66
C GLY A 27 -5.22 -11.87 6.39
N PRO A 28 -4.41 -12.80 5.88
CA PRO A 28 -3.53 -12.57 4.74
C PRO A 28 -4.28 -12.38 3.41
N ASN A 29 -5.54 -12.84 3.28
CA ASN A 29 -6.39 -12.64 2.10
C ASN A 29 -7.21 -11.34 2.20
N ARG A 30 -6.77 -10.39 2.99
CA ARG A 30 -7.41 -9.08 3.15
C ARG A 30 -6.39 -7.96 2.98
N PHE A 31 -6.90 -6.79 2.61
CA PHE A 31 -6.10 -5.58 2.67
C PHE A 31 -6.06 -5.07 4.12
N ASN A 32 -4.89 -4.96 4.68
CA ASN A 32 -4.66 -4.53 6.06
C ASN A 32 -3.20 -4.05 6.21
N PRO A 33 -2.82 -3.48 7.38
CA PRO A 33 -1.44 -3.04 7.58
C PRO A 33 -0.39 -4.12 7.32
N TRP A 34 -0.69 -5.39 7.58
CA TRP A 34 0.23 -6.52 7.37
C TRP A 34 0.53 -6.78 5.89
N THR A 35 -0.52 -6.94 5.09
CA THR A 35 -0.37 -7.16 3.64
C THR A 35 0.17 -5.92 2.93
N LEU A 36 -0.11 -4.73 3.46
CA LEU A 36 0.48 -3.47 3.01
C LEU A 36 1.99 -3.46 3.29
N THR A 37 2.41 -3.62 4.54
CA THR A 37 3.82 -3.49 4.95
C THR A 37 4.71 -4.48 4.20
N THR A 38 4.28 -5.73 4.02
CA THR A 38 4.98 -6.71 3.20
C THR A 38 5.18 -6.22 1.75
N SER A 39 4.15 -5.59 1.17
CA SER A 39 4.23 -5.05 -0.19
C SER A 39 5.19 -3.87 -0.29
N ILE A 40 5.18 -2.99 0.71
CA ILE A 40 6.08 -1.82 0.75
C ILE A 40 7.52 -2.25 0.95
N SER A 41 7.81 -3.19 1.86
CA SER A 41 9.17 -3.74 2.03
C SER A 41 9.68 -4.37 0.73
N GLY A 42 8.84 -5.13 0.02
CA GLY A 42 9.20 -5.67 -1.29
C GLY A 42 9.52 -4.58 -2.33
N HIS A 43 8.77 -3.48 -2.33
CA HIS A 43 9.05 -2.34 -3.22
C HIS A 43 10.34 -1.61 -2.82
N ALA A 44 10.58 -1.41 -1.53
CA ALA A 44 11.84 -0.85 -1.05
C ALA A 44 13.05 -1.68 -1.48
N HIS A 45 12.98 -3.01 -1.36
CA HIS A 45 14.02 -3.91 -1.86
C HIS A 45 14.18 -3.82 -3.38
N TRP A 46 13.08 -3.73 -4.14
CA TRP A 46 13.15 -3.56 -5.58
C TRP A 46 13.81 -2.23 -5.98
N LEU A 47 13.44 -1.12 -5.32
CA LEU A 47 14.08 0.20 -5.55
C LEU A 47 15.58 0.14 -5.29
N ARG A 48 16.02 -0.41 -4.14
CA ARG A 48 17.44 -0.59 -3.82
C ARG A 48 18.17 -1.43 -4.87
N ALA A 49 17.56 -2.50 -5.33
CA ALA A 49 18.16 -3.39 -6.33
C ALA A 49 18.29 -2.74 -7.72
N THR A 50 17.37 -1.83 -8.07
CA THR A 50 17.33 -1.22 -9.42
C THR A 50 17.96 0.16 -9.49
N GLN A 51 17.89 0.96 -8.43
CA GLN A 51 18.41 2.35 -8.39
C GLN A 51 19.75 2.46 -7.66
N GLY A 52 20.15 1.45 -6.89
CA GLY A 52 21.45 1.41 -6.19
C GLY A 52 21.41 1.99 -4.77
N GLU A 53 22.63 2.26 -4.22
CA GLU A 53 22.86 2.64 -2.82
C GLU A 53 22.70 4.15 -2.54
N GLY A 54 22.33 4.94 -3.53
CA GLY A 54 22.14 6.38 -3.38
C GLY A 54 20.92 6.76 -2.50
N PRO A 55 20.76 8.06 -2.20
CA PRO A 55 19.54 8.54 -1.56
C PRO A 55 18.35 8.27 -2.49
N LEU A 56 17.31 7.63 -1.95
CA LEU A 56 16.08 7.32 -2.66
C LEU A 56 14.90 8.06 -2.06
N SER A 57 13.91 8.38 -2.90
CA SER A 57 12.67 8.99 -2.46
C SER A 57 11.44 8.42 -3.17
N VAL A 58 10.29 8.48 -2.51
CA VAL A 58 9.00 8.08 -3.07
C VAL A 58 7.92 9.11 -2.78
N VAL A 59 6.96 9.23 -3.67
CA VAL A 59 5.74 10.03 -3.44
C VAL A 59 4.61 9.08 -3.05
N ILE A 60 3.87 9.40 -1.98
CA ILE A 60 2.69 8.64 -1.57
C ILE A 60 1.45 9.50 -1.72
N GLY A 61 0.49 9.04 -2.52
CA GLY A 61 -0.85 9.61 -2.62
C GLY A 61 -1.89 8.71 -1.99
N TYR A 62 -3.02 9.27 -1.57
CA TYR A 62 -4.14 8.52 -0.99
C TYR A 62 -5.48 9.20 -1.28
N ASP A 63 -6.56 8.39 -1.26
CA ASP A 63 -7.94 8.82 -1.45
C ASP A 63 -8.69 8.98 -0.12
N VAL A 64 -9.99 9.28 -0.20
CA VAL A 64 -10.89 9.55 0.94
C VAL A 64 -11.38 8.31 1.70
N ARG A 65 -11.00 7.11 1.29
CA ARG A 65 -11.57 5.87 1.84
C ARG A 65 -11.31 5.71 3.32
N GLN A 66 -12.35 5.23 4.01
CA GLN A 66 -12.30 4.78 5.40
C GLN A 66 -13.12 3.49 5.51
N PHE A 67 -12.62 2.51 6.24
CA PHE A 67 -13.29 1.24 6.43
C PHE A 67 -14.38 1.35 7.50
N GLU A 68 -15.64 1.14 7.12
CA GLU A 68 -16.80 1.26 8.00
C GLU A 68 -17.59 -0.04 8.18
N ASN A 69 -17.10 -1.16 7.61
CA ASN A 69 -17.78 -2.46 7.66
C ASN A 69 -19.21 -2.42 7.08
N LEU A 70 -19.39 -1.74 5.95
CA LEU A 70 -20.69 -1.60 5.29
C LEU A 70 -21.24 -2.94 4.78
N ARG A 71 -20.35 -3.91 4.48
CA ARG A 71 -20.75 -5.28 4.14
C ARG A 71 -21.27 -6.08 5.33
N GLY A 72 -20.98 -5.65 6.56
CA GLY A 72 -21.39 -6.34 7.78
C GLY A 72 -20.63 -7.65 8.02
N ASP A 73 -19.41 -7.77 7.50
CA ASP A 73 -18.58 -8.98 7.65
C ASP A 73 -17.94 -9.12 9.02
N LEU A 74 -17.78 -8.01 9.74
CA LEU A 74 -17.36 -7.99 11.14
C LEU A 74 -18.58 -7.87 12.05
N GLU A 75 -18.58 -8.61 13.14
CA GLU A 75 -19.63 -8.48 14.17
C GLU A 75 -19.54 -7.07 14.81
N ARG A 76 -20.70 -6.44 15.02
CA ARG A 76 -20.76 -5.03 15.49
C ARG A 76 -20.16 -4.83 16.87
N ASP A 77 -20.22 -5.86 17.70
CA ASP A 77 -19.78 -5.80 19.11
C ASP A 77 -18.32 -6.25 19.28
N VAL A 78 -17.63 -6.57 18.17
CA VAL A 78 -16.22 -6.98 18.20
C VAL A 78 -15.33 -5.79 17.82
N VAL A 79 -14.46 -5.42 18.75
CA VAL A 79 -13.40 -4.44 18.49
C VAL A 79 -12.43 -5.03 17.48
N SER A 80 -12.38 -4.44 16.29
CA SER A 80 -11.48 -4.86 15.23
C SER A 80 -10.39 -3.80 15.00
N PRO A 81 -9.10 -4.20 14.94
CA PRO A 81 -8.00 -3.27 14.72
C PRO A 81 -8.01 -2.62 13.33
N VAL A 82 -8.85 -3.09 12.41
CA VAL A 82 -9.00 -2.50 11.07
C VAL A 82 -10.19 -1.56 10.96
N HIS A 83 -11.07 -1.50 11.98
CA HIS A 83 -12.23 -0.61 11.94
C HIS A 83 -11.80 0.85 11.98
N GLY A 84 -12.35 1.65 11.09
CA GLY A 84 -12.03 3.07 10.97
C GLY A 84 -10.72 3.38 10.24
N LEU A 85 -9.94 2.37 9.81
CA LEU A 85 -8.71 2.63 9.05
C LEU A 85 -9.01 3.35 7.74
N SER A 86 -8.36 4.50 7.57
CA SER A 86 -8.45 5.32 6.37
C SER A 86 -7.30 5.07 5.39
N SER A 87 -7.46 5.49 4.13
CA SER A 87 -6.37 5.49 3.16
C SER A 87 -5.17 6.33 3.63
N ARG A 88 -5.42 7.41 4.38
CA ARG A 88 -4.36 8.21 5.03
C ARG A 88 -3.54 7.38 6.00
N GLN A 89 -4.18 6.66 6.92
CA GLN A 89 -3.46 5.82 7.89
C GLN A 89 -2.68 4.68 7.21
N PHE A 90 -3.20 4.11 6.13
CA PHE A 90 -2.42 3.17 5.32
C PHE A 90 -1.22 3.84 4.65
N ALA A 91 -1.34 5.08 4.19
CA ALA A 91 -0.24 5.84 3.62
C ALA A 91 0.84 6.16 4.67
N GLU A 92 0.45 6.50 5.89
CA GLU A 92 1.37 6.71 7.03
C GLU A 92 2.13 5.43 7.38
N VAL A 93 1.43 4.29 7.48
CA VAL A 93 2.08 2.98 7.66
C VAL A 93 3.06 2.66 6.54
N ALA A 94 2.74 2.99 5.29
CA ALA A 94 3.65 2.81 4.17
C ALA A 94 4.90 3.70 4.30
N ALA A 95 4.73 4.96 4.73
CA ALA A 95 5.82 5.90 4.95
C ALA A 95 6.79 5.41 6.05
N GLU A 96 6.26 4.86 7.15
CA GLU A 96 7.08 4.26 8.21
C GLU A 96 7.93 3.09 7.72
N VAL A 97 7.42 2.29 6.79
CA VAL A 97 8.18 1.18 6.19
C VAL A 97 9.27 1.71 5.27
N TYR A 98 8.97 2.67 4.39
CA TYR A 98 10.00 3.28 3.54
C TYR A 98 11.09 3.96 4.37
N ALA A 99 10.72 4.68 5.43
CA ALA A 99 11.70 5.31 6.33
C ALA A 99 12.62 4.28 6.99
N ALA A 100 12.10 3.11 7.39
CA ALA A 100 12.91 2.01 7.92
C ALA A 100 13.90 1.41 6.90
N HIS A 101 13.69 1.67 5.60
CA HIS A 101 14.60 1.30 4.51
C HIS A 101 15.47 2.47 4.01
N ASP A 102 15.56 3.57 4.78
CA ASP A 102 16.29 4.80 4.42
C ASP A 102 15.81 5.41 3.10
N ILE A 103 14.52 5.30 2.80
CA ILE A 103 13.87 5.91 1.62
C ILE A 103 13.05 7.11 2.09
N ALA A 104 13.38 8.31 1.58
CA ALA A 104 12.64 9.53 1.88
C ALA A 104 11.22 9.47 1.31
N VAL A 105 10.25 10.07 2.02
CA VAL A 105 8.84 10.04 1.63
C VAL A 105 8.28 11.44 1.47
N HIS A 106 7.69 11.70 0.31
CA HIS A 106 6.85 12.87 0.05
C HIS A 106 5.39 12.48 0.26
N LEU A 107 4.81 12.93 1.38
CA LEU A 107 3.42 12.68 1.77
C LEU A 107 2.67 14.02 1.78
N PRO A 108 1.47 14.12 1.16
CA PRO A 108 0.70 15.35 1.22
C PRO A 108 0.28 15.70 2.66
N PRO A 109 0.02 16.98 2.96
CA PRO A 109 -0.52 17.40 4.26
C PRO A 109 -1.76 16.62 4.66
N ALA A 110 -2.08 16.59 5.96
CA ALA A 110 -3.15 15.74 6.50
C ALA A 110 -4.55 16.06 5.96
N ASP A 111 -4.78 17.29 5.53
CA ASP A 111 -6.02 17.81 4.95
C ASP A 111 -6.06 17.79 3.42
N ALA A 112 -4.98 17.33 2.78
CA ALA A 112 -4.88 17.25 1.33
C ALA A 112 -5.00 15.81 0.84
N LEU A 113 -5.71 15.65 -0.25
CA LEU A 113 -5.81 14.39 -0.99
C LEU A 113 -4.98 14.50 -2.27
N MET A 114 -4.57 13.36 -2.80
CA MET A 114 -3.84 13.32 -4.05
C MET A 114 -4.52 12.39 -5.03
N SER A 115 -4.83 12.89 -6.21
CA SER A 115 -5.36 12.08 -7.30
C SER A 115 -4.25 11.26 -7.98
N THR A 116 -4.62 10.19 -8.67
CA THR A 116 -3.65 9.38 -9.44
C THR A 116 -2.87 10.19 -10.50
N PRO A 117 -3.48 11.09 -11.28
CA PRO A 117 -2.72 11.94 -12.21
C PRO A 117 -1.75 12.90 -11.50
N GLU A 118 -2.15 13.43 -10.36
CA GLU A 118 -1.33 14.30 -9.53
C GLU A 118 -0.11 13.55 -8.94
N LEU A 119 -0.32 12.33 -8.44
CA LEU A 119 0.77 11.45 -8.03
C LEU A 119 1.76 11.21 -9.17
N SER A 120 1.26 10.85 -10.34
CA SER A 120 2.09 10.63 -11.53
C SER A 120 2.89 11.87 -11.92
N PHE A 121 2.31 13.05 -11.79
CA PHE A 121 3.00 14.32 -12.02
C PHE A 121 4.05 14.57 -10.94
N ALA A 122 3.69 14.45 -9.65
CA ALA A 122 4.57 14.72 -8.52
C ALA A 122 5.82 13.82 -8.50
N VAL A 123 5.69 12.54 -8.89
CA VAL A 123 6.86 11.65 -9.03
C VAL A 123 7.89 12.23 -9.99
N ARG A 124 7.47 12.79 -11.12
CA ARG A 124 8.38 13.40 -12.11
C ARG A 124 8.86 14.76 -11.69
N ASP A 125 8.00 15.58 -11.10
CA ASP A 125 8.31 16.98 -10.70
C ASP A 125 9.31 17.02 -9.53
N LEU A 126 9.20 16.05 -8.61
CA LEU A 126 10.11 15.91 -7.48
C LEU A 126 11.32 15.01 -7.79
N GLU A 127 11.43 14.50 -9.02
CA GLU A 127 12.48 13.55 -9.43
C GLU A 127 12.58 12.35 -8.48
N ALA A 128 11.41 11.87 -7.98
CA ALA A 128 11.35 10.74 -7.05
C ALA A 128 11.56 9.41 -7.79
N ASP A 129 12.18 8.44 -7.12
CA ASP A 129 12.51 7.12 -7.66
C ASP A 129 11.27 6.23 -7.85
N GLY A 130 10.14 6.61 -7.24
CA GLY A 130 8.88 5.90 -7.40
C GLY A 130 7.71 6.58 -6.74
N GLY A 131 6.54 5.95 -6.89
CA GLY A 131 5.30 6.41 -6.27
C GLY A 131 4.43 5.27 -5.76
N LEU A 132 3.58 5.60 -4.79
CA LEU A 132 2.58 4.71 -4.22
C LEU A 132 1.23 5.42 -4.18
N MET A 133 0.19 4.84 -4.76
CA MET A 133 -1.18 5.30 -4.60
C MET A 133 -1.96 4.35 -3.69
N VAL A 134 -2.49 4.86 -2.58
CA VAL A 134 -3.37 4.12 -1.68
C VAL A 134 -4.82 4.41 -2.05
N SER A 135 -5.43 3.48 -2.76
CA SER A 135 -6.80 3.60 -3.28
C SER A 135 -7.31 2.26 -3.81
N ALA A 136 -8.62 2.02 -3.72
CA ALA A 136 -9.28 0.94 -4.43
C ALA A 136 -10.08 1.42 -5.65
N SER A 137 -9.85 2.65 -6.12
CA SER A 137 -10.50 3.21 -7.32
C SER A 137 -12.04 3.20 -7.19
N HIS A 138 -12.74 2.44 -8.04
CA HIS A 138 -14.21 2.33 -8.09
C HIS A 138 -14.78 1.12 -7.33
N ASN A 139 -13.97 0.41 -6.57
CA ASN A 139 -14.43 -0.73 -5.78
C ASN A 139 -15.36 -0.28 -4.63
N HIS A 140 -16.01 -1.24 -4.02
CA HIS A 140 -16.83 -1.04 -2.83
C HIS A 140 -16.09 -0.21 -1.76
N PRO A 141 -16.77 0.64 -0.97
CA PRO A 141 -16.12 1.49 0.04
C PRO A 141 -15.28 0.70 1.07
N ASP A 142 -15.69 -0.52 1.42
CA ASP A 142 -14.94 -1.40 2.31
C ASP A 142 -13.69 -2.06 1.68
N ASP A 143 -13.41 -1.79 0.41
CA ASP A 143 -12.15 -2.21 -0.22
C ASP A 143 -11.11 -1.09 -0.12
N ASN A 144 -9.84 -1.49 -0.03
CA ASN A 144 -8.73 -0.59 -0.25
C ASN A 144 -7.64 -1.30 -1.06
N GLY A 145 -6.58 -0.56 -1.41
CA GLY A 145 -5.51 -1.12 -2.21
C GLY A 145 -4.34 -0.19 -2.37
N ILE A 146 -3.33 -0.69 -3.03
CA ILE A 146 -2.13 0.06 -3.40
C ILE A 146 -1.79 -0.19 -4.86
N LYS A 147 -1.20 0.82 -5.49
CA LYS A 147 -0.59 0.74 -6.81
C LYS A 147 0.77 1.41 -6.78
N PHE A 148 1.74 0.78 -7.42
CA PHE A 148 3.10 1.28 -7.52
C PHE A 148 3.34 1.97 -8.87
N TYR A 149 4.18 3.00 -8.83
CA TYR A 149 4.56 3.83 -9.96
C TYR A 149 6.08 3.92 -10.01
N HIS A 150 6.64 3.84 -11.22
CA HIS A 150 8.07 4.00 -11.43
C HIS A 150 8.46 5.49 -11.56
N ASP A 151 9.74 5.80 -11.59
CA ASP A 151 10.35 7.13 -11.64
C ASP A 151 9.78 8.07 -12.73
N ARG A 152 9.27 7.51 -13.82
CA ARG A 152 8.61 8.29 -14.90
C ARG A 152 7.13 8.55 -14.65
N GLY A 153 6.62 8.23 -13.46
CA GLY A 153 5.22 8.43 -13.09
C GLY A 153 4.22 7.48 -13.73
N GLY A 154 4.69 6.43 -14.41
CA GLY A 154 3.82 5.37 -14.95
C GLY A 154 3.55 4.29 -13.91
N GLN A 155 2.34 3.68 -13.94
CA GLN A 155 2.02 2.53 -13.11
C GLN A 155 2.89 1.33 -13.53
N PHE A 156 3.29 0.49 -12.57
CA PHE A 156 3.97 -0.76 -12.85
C PHE A 156 3.10 -1.68 -13.71
N VAL A 157 3.66 -2.10 -14.83
CA VAL A 157 3.10 -3.06 -15.78
C VAL A 157 4.20 -4.08 -16.12
N PRO A 158 3.90 -5.21 -16.79
CA PRO A 158 4.94 -6.15 -17.19
C PRO A 158 6.11 -5.46 -17.93
N PRO A 159 7.37 -5.82 -17.62
CA PRO A 159 7.80 -6.87 -16.68
C PRO A 159 7.91 -6.44 -15.22
N PHE A 160 7.87 -5.14 -14.91
CA PHE A 160 8.16 -4.57 -13.59
C PHE A 160 7.23 -5.09 -12.48
N ASP A 161 5.95 -5.30 -12.77
CA ASP A 161 5.00 -5.86 -11.82
C ASP A 161 5.35 -7.29 -11.40
N HIS A 162 5.88 -8.11 -12.31
CA HIS A 162 6.36 -9.46 -12.01
C HIS A 162 7.62 -9.43 -11.15
N GLU A 163 8.57 -8.56 -11.46
CA GLU A 163 9.78 -8.38 -10.66
C GLU A 163 9.45 -7.95 -9.24
N LEU A 164 8.58 -6.97 -9.10
CA LEU A 164 8.10 -6.50 -7.80
C LEU A 164 7.38 -7.60 -7.03
N ALA A 165 6.52 -8.37 -7.69
CA ALA A 165 5.84 -9.51 -7.07
C ALA A 165 6.83 -10.54 -6.51
N GLN A 166 7.94 -10.79 -7.20
CA GLN A 166 9.00 -11.67 -6.70
C GLN A 166 9.73 -11.07 -5.49
N CYS A 167 10.00 -9.77 -5.49
CA CYS A 167 10.57 -9.09 -4.32
C CYS A 167 9.64 -9.19 -3.11
N ILE A 168 8.34 -8.94 -3.29
CA ILE A 168 7.33 -9.06 -2.23
C ILE A 168 7.26 -10.50 -1.68
N ALA A 169 7.34 -11.51 -2.55
CA ALA A 169 7.28 -12.92 -2.13
C ALA A 169 8.49 -13.36 -1.30
N ARG A 170 9.61 -12.64 -1.35
CA ARG A 170 10.84 -12.93 -0.60
C ARG A 170 10.92 -12.18 0.73
N VAL A 171 9.94 -11.30 1.03
CA VAL A 171 9.93 -10.57 2.30
C VAL A 171 9.60 -11.53 3.43
N ASP A 172 10.55 -11.75 4.30
CA ASP A 172 10.44 -12.59 5.49
C ASP A 172 10.33 -11.77 6.79
N ARG A 173 10.77 -10.51 6.76
CA ARG A 173 10.72 -9.57 7.87
C ARG A 173 10.29 -8.19 7.40
N VAL A 174 9.51 -7.51 8.22
CA VAL A 174 9.09 -6.12 8.00
C VAL A 174 9.58 -5.26 9.15
N GLU A 175 10.18 -4.13 8.82
CA GLU A 175 10.61 -3.11 9.76
C GLU A 175 9.77 -1.84 9.54
N ARG A 176 9.54 -1.08 10.63
CA ARG A 176 8.85 0.20 10.61
C ARG A 176 9.60 1.17 11.51
N MET A 177 9.69 2.42 11.07
CA MET A 177 10.27 3.52 11.82
C MET A 177 9.17 4.53 12.11
N SER A 178 9.03 4.96 13.36
CA SER A 178 8.10 6.05 13.71
C SER A 178 8.49 7.34 12.99
N LEU A 179 7.50 8.07 12.49
CA LEU A 179 7.67 9.36 11.81
C LEU A 179 7.41 10.51 12.80
N ASP A 180 8.07 10.51 13.96
CA ASP A 180 7.97 11.56 14.98
C ASP A 180 8.67 12.85 14.55
#